data_ed378361bac778ac2ca68cfb6b8fa8df
#
_entry.id   ed378361bac778ac2ca68cfb6b8fa8df
#
_cell.length_a   1.000
_cell.length_b   1.000
_cell.length_c   1.000
_cell.angle_alpha   90.00
_cell.angle_beta   90.00
_cell.angle_gamma   90.00
#
_symmetry.space_group_name_H-M   'P 1'
#
loop_
_entity.id
_entity.type
_entity.pdbx_description
1 polymer ?
#
loop_
_entity_poly.entity_id
_entity_poly.type
_entity_poly.pdbx_seq_one_letter_code
_entity_poly.pdbx_strand_id
1 'polypeptide(L)'
;MKLRPEEISSVIKEQIMKYKTELDVSNVGTVIQVADGIARIHGLEKAMQGELLEFPGDVYGMVLNLEEDNVGAVLLGDNRSVNEGDTVKTTGRVVEVPVGDALTGRVVNALGQPIDGKGPIAADKYRQIERVASGVISRKPVDTPLQTGIKAIDAMVPIGRGQRELIIGDRQTGKTAIAIDTIINQKGQGVHCIYVAIGQKASTVANIVQTLTEYGAMDYTTVVASTASELAPLQYIAPYSGCAIGEEWMERGEDVLVVYDDLSKHAAAYRTLSLLLKRPPGREAYPGDVFYLHSRLLERAARLSDELGGGSLTALPIIETQAGDVSAYIPTNVISITD
;
A
#
# COMPACT_ATOMS: atom_id res chain seq x y z
N MET A 1 -18.58 16.52 -60.86
CA MET A 1 -19.21 15.25 -60.50
C MET A 1 -19.96 15.48 -59.21
N LYS A 2 -21.31 15.51 -59.21
CA LYS A 2 -22.08 15.69 -57.97
C LYS A 2 -22.32 14.32 -57.37
N LEU A 3 -21.73 14.04 -56.22
CA LEU A 3 -21.98 12.83 -55.46
C LEU A 3 -23.46 12.81 -55.03
N ARG A 4 -24.13 11.69 -55.21
CA ARG A 4 -25.52 11.51 -54.79
C ARG A 4 -25.61 11.35 -53.28
N PRO A 5 -26.68 11.82 -52.60
CA PRO A 5 -26.81 11.74 -51.15
C PRO A 5 -26.67 10.32 -50.59
N GLU A 6 -27.02 9.31 -51.37
CA GLU A 6 -26.89 7.87 -51.04
C GLU A 6 -25.44 7.39 -51.00
N GLU A 7 -24.58 7.92 -51.90
CA GLU A 7 -23.14 7.59 -51.92
C GLU A 7 -22.40 8.23 -50.72
N ILE A 8 -22.81 9.44 -50.30
CA ILE A 8 -22.26 10.09 -49.14
C ILE A 8 -22.66 9.32 -47.86
N SER A 9 -23.91 8.86 -47.78
CA SER A 9 -24.40 8.08 -46.66
C SER A 9 -23.71 6.72 -46.54
N SER A 10 -23.38 6.06 -47.68
CA SER A 10 -22.64 4.79 -47.67
C SER A 10 -21.19 4.95 -47.25
N VAL A 11 -20.51 6.00 -47.72
CA VAL A 11 -19.11 6.32 -47.31
C VAL A 11 -19.04 6.70 -45.85
N ILE A 12 -19.99 7.46 -45.34
CA ILE A 12 -20.06 7.80 -43.91
C ILE A 12 -20.34 6.54 -43.06
N LYS A 13 -21.26 5.67 -43.48
CA LYS A 13 -21.49 4.38 -42.82
C LYS A 13 -20.25 3.48 -42.84
N GLU A 14 -19.55 3.42 -43.97
CA GLU A 14 -18.33 2.64 -44.06
C GLU A 14 -17.19 3.18 -43.22
N GLN A 15 -17.05 4.50 -43.12
CA GLN A 15 -16.11 5.15 -42.20
C GLN A 15 -16.48 4.94 -40.74
N ILE A 16 -17.77 5.04 -40.37
CA ILE A 16 -18.24 4.75 -39.03
C ILE A 16 -18.02 3.28 -38.66
N MET A 17 -18.22 2.34 -39.59
CA MET A 17 -17.94 0.93 -39.38
C MET A 17 -16.43 0.66 -39.26
N LYS A 18 -15.58 1.27 -40.06
CA LYS A 18 -14.12 1.18 -39.91
C LYS A 18 -13.63 1.77 -38.60
N TYR A 19 -14.20 2.90 -38.17
CA TYR A 19 -13.89 3.47 -36.84
C TYR A 19 -14.31 2.57 -35.67
N LYS A 20 -15.34 1.76 -35.83
CA LYS A 20 -15.76 0.76 -34.83
C LYS A 20 -14.87 -0.50 -34.78
N THR A 21 -14.03 -0.73 -35.78
CA THR A 21 -13.29 -2.00 -35.91
C THR A 21 -11.85 -1.92 -35.36
N GLU A 22 -11.34 -0.75 -34.95
CA GLU A 22 -9.95 -0.57 -34.52
C GLU A 22 -9.74 -0.10 -33.06
N LEU A 23 -10.80 0.10 -32.30
CA LEU A 23 -10.70 0.38 -30.87
C LEU A 23 -11.51 -0.70 -30.14
N ASP A 24 -10.82 -1.54 -29.39
CA ASP A 24 -11.44 -2.38 -28.38
C ASP A 24 -11.96 -1.40 -27.28
N VAL A 25 -13.16 -0.86 -27.54
CA VAL A 25 -13.81 0.23 -26.76
C VAL A 25 -13.93 -0.12 -25.27
N SER A 26 -13.81 -1.41 -24.94
CA SER A 26 -13.87 -1.90 -23.57
C SER A 26 -12.60 -1.63 -22.73
N ASN A 27 -11.48 -1.28 -23.37
CA ASN A 27 -10.19 -1.09 -22.70
C ASN A 27 -9.72 0.38 -22.69
N VAL A 28 -10.53 1.30 -23.20
CA VAL A 28 -10.20 2.72 -23.32
C VAL A 28 -11.33 3.56 -22.72
N GLY A 29 -10.97 4.51 -21.89
CA GLY A 29 -11.89 5.49 -21.31
C GLY A 29 -11.42 6.92 -21.50
N THR A 30 -12.26 7.87 -21.12
CA THR A 30 -11.99 9.31 -21.21
C THR A 30 -12.13 9.94 -19.83
N VAL A 31 -11.15 10.73 -19.42
CA VAL A 31 -11.20 11.51 -18.17
C VAL A 31 -12.31 12.54 -18.27
N ILE A 32 -13.33 12.44 -17.41
CA ILE A 32 -14.42 13.40 -17.33
C ILE A 32 -14.21 14.45 -16.24
N GLN A 33 -13.38 14.14 -15.25
CA GLN A 33 -12.99 15.06 -14.19
C GLN A 33 -11.66 14.62 -13.59
N VAL A 34 -10.77 15.58 -13.30
CA VAL A 34 -9.56 15.36 -12.51
C VAL A 34 -9.42 16.45 -11.46
N ALA A 35 -9.24 16.05 -10.20
CA ALA A 35 -8.98 16.97 -9.08
C ALA A 35 -8.33 16.24 -7.92
N ASP A 36 -7.40 16.89 -7.22
CA ASP A 36 -6.79 16.43 -5.97
C ASP A 36 -6.26 14.98 -5.98
N GLY A 37 -5.71 14.55 -7.12
CA GLY A 37 -5.18 13.20 -7.30
C GLY A 37 -6.22 12.11 -7.57
N ILE A 38 -7.47 12.51 -7.85
CA ILE A 38 -8.56 11.62 -8.28
C ILE A 38 -8.90 11.92 -9.73
N ALA A 39 -9.09 10.88 -10.53
CA ALA A 39 -9.64 10.96 -11.87
C ALA A 39 -10.97 10.18 -11.93
N ARG A 40 -11.99 10.79 -12.51
CA ARG A 40 -13.22 10.12 -12.93
C ARG A 40 -13.17 9.88 -14.42
N ILE A 41 -13.44 8.65 -14.82
CA ILE A 41 -13.22 8.18 -16.19
C ILE A 41 -14.53 7.57 -16.68
N HIS A 42 -15.00 8.02 -17.82
CA HIS A 42 -16.13 7.41 -18.51
C HIS A 42 -15.63 6.31 -19.44
N GLY A 43 -16.37 5.22 -19.52
CA GLY A 43 -15.95 3.99 -20.20
C GLY A 43 -15.20 3.05 -19.24
N LEU A 44 -14.32 2.21 -19.77
CA LEU A 44 -13.58 1.18 -19.01
C LEU A 44 -14.51 0.13 -18.36
N GLU A 45 -15.52 -0.33 -19.09
CA GLU A 45 -16.55 -1.26 -18.58
C GLU A 45 -16.01 -2.56 -18.00
N LYS A 46 -14.80 -2.96 -18.40
CA LYS A 46 -14.13 -4.18 -17.91
C LYS A 46 -13.07 -3.93 -16.83
N ALA A 47 -12.90 -2.69 -16.39
CA ALA A 47 -11.92 -2.38 -15.35
C ALA A 47 -12.23 -3.12 -14.05
N MET A 48 -11.18 -3.59 -13.39
CA MET A 48 -11.28 -4.31 -12.12
C MET A 48 -10.90 -3.41 -10.95
N GLN A 49 -11.46 -3.69 -9.77
CA GLN A 49 -11.02 -3.05 -8.53
C GLN A 49 -9.53 -3.29 -8.29
N GLY A 50 -8.78 -2.22 -8.00
CA GLY A 50 -7.32 -2.30 -7.80
C GLY A 50 -6.51 -2.36 -9.09
N GLU A 51 -7.15 -2.31 -10.26
CA GLU A 51 -6.45 -2.33 -11.55
C GLU A 51 -5.64 -1.05 -11.77
N LEU A 52 -4.47 -1.22 -12.37
CA LEU A 52 -3.61 -0.13 -12.81
C LEU A 52 -4.10 0.41 -14.16
N LEU A 53 -4.32 1.70 -14.21
CA LEU A 53 -4.68 2.44 -15.42
C LEU A 53 -3.50 3.28 -15.90
N GLU A 54 -3.32 3.37 -17.21
CA GLU A 54 -2.30 4.18 -17.87
C GLU A 54 -2.92 5.48 -18.40
N PHE A 55 -2.41 6.60 -17.93
CA PHE A 55 -2.75 7.96 -18.35
C PHE A 55 -1.66 8.54 -19.25
N PRO A 56 -1.93 9.62 -20.01
CA PRO A 56 -0.89 10.32 -20.76
C PRO A 56 0.26 10.81 -19.87
N GLY A 57 1.48 10.83 -20.42
CA GLY A 57 2.67 11.31 -19.72
C GLY A 57 3.24 10.34 -18.68
N ASP A 58 3.08 9.04 -18.90
CA ASP A 58 3.56 7.97 -18.01
C ASP A 58 3.01 8.05 -16.58
N VAL A 59 1.83 8.63 -16.42
CA VAL A 59 1.12 8.68 -15.15
C VAL A 59 0.26 7.42 -15.02
N TYR A 60 0.31 6.80 -13.85
CA TYR A 60 -0.50 5.65 -13.53
C TYR A 60 -1.56 5.99 -12.47
N GLY A 61 -2.68 5.30 -12.52
CA GLY A 61 -3.72 5.40 -11.51
C GLY A 61 -4.23 4.03 -11.11
N MET A 62 -4.81 3.94 -9.93
CA MET A 62 -5.40 2.71 -9.41
C MET A 62 -6.92 2.87 -9.29
N VAL A 63 -7.67 1.91 -9.79
CA VAL A 63 -9.13 1.87 -9.70
C VAL A 63 -9.56 1.64 -8.24
N LEU A 64 -10.34 2.56 -7.69
CA LEU A 64 -10.92 2.45 -6.34
C LEU A 64 -12.45 2.43 -6.30
N ASN A 65 -13.12 2.99 -7.32
CA ASN A 65 -14.57 3.01 -7.41
C ASN A 65 -15.00 2.50 -8.78
N LEU A 66 -15.95 1.58 -8.78
CA LEU A 66 -16.63 1.11 -10.00
C LEU A 66 -18.09 1.52 -9.86
N GLU A 67 -18.51 2.48 -10.68
CA GLU A 67 -19.88 2.98 -10.75
C GLU A 67 -20.49 2.57 -12.10
N GLU A 68 -21.80 2.67 -12.26
CA GLU A 68 -22.50 2.23 -13.47
C GLU A 68 -22.01 2.97 -14.74
N ASP A 69 -21.77 4.28 -14.61
CA ASP A 69 -21.40 5.14 -15.74
C ASP A 69 -19.94 5.60 -15.73
N ASN A 70 -19.20 5.36 -14.64
CA ASN A 70 -17.84 5.86 -14.51
C ASN A 70 -16.98 5.02 -13.58
N VAL A 71 -15.68 5.16 -13.75
CA VAL A 71 -14.64 4.57 -12.89
C VAL A 71 -13.93 5.67 -12.15
N GLY A 72 -13.85 5.56 -10.82
CA GLY A 72 -13.07 6.44 -9.97
C GLY A 72 -11.68 5.85 -9.74
N ALA A 73 -10.64 6.53 -10.21
CA ALA A 73 -9.25 6.13 -10.03
C ALA A 73 -8.48 7.16 -9.21
N VAL A 74 -7.51 6.69 -8.42
CA VAL A 74 -6.55 7.51 -7.69
C VAL A 74 -5.24 7.54 -8.44
N LEU A 75 -4.67 8.72 -8.65
CA LEU A 75 -3.42 8.89 -9.39
C LEU A 75 -2.22 8.59 -8.49
N LEU A 76 -1.29 7.78 -8.99
CA LEU A 76 -0.12 7.27 -8.26
C LEU A 76 1.15 8.06 -8.62
N GLY A 77 1.03 9.36 -8.84
CA GLY A 77 2.15 10.23 -9.22
C GLY A 77 1.73 11.67 -9.43
N ASP A 78 2.57 12.45 -10.12
CA ASP A 78 2.28 13.85 -10.42
C ASP A 78 1.10 13.96 -11.40
N ASN A 79 0.00 14.51 -10.92
CA ASN A 79 -1.25 14.63 -11.66
C ASN A 79 -1.35 15.88 -12.55
N ARG A 80 -0.31 16.73 -12.58
CA ARG A 80 -0.34 18.01 -13.31
C ARG A 80 -0.41 17.85 -14.83
N SER A 81 -0.06 16.69 -15.34
CA SER A 81 -0.12 16.36 -16.77
C SER A 81 -1.42 15.73 -17.22
N VAL A 82 -2.31 15.36 -16.30
CA VAL A 82 -3.60 14.72 -16.62
C VAL A 82 -4.68 15.78 -16.71
N ASN A 83 -5.40 15.81 -17.82
CA ASN A 83 -6.46 16.77 -18.10
C ASN A 83 -7.79 16.09 -18.40
N GLU A 84 -8.89 16.85 -18.24
CA GLU A 84 -10.20 16.44 -18.74
C GLU A 84 -10.17 16.25 -20.25
N GLY A 85 -10.77 15.16 -20.73
CA GLY A 85 -10.73 14.75 -22.12
C GLY A 85 -9.59 13.81 -22.49
N ASP A 86 -8.62 13.59 -21.61
CA ASP A 86 -7.52 12.67 -21.86
C ASP A 86 -8.00 11.21 -21.96
N THR A 87 -7.30 10.46 -22.80
CA THR A 87 -7.58 9.04 -23.02
C THR A 87 -6.83 8.21 -21.97
N VAL A 88 -7.53 7.28 -21.32
CA VAL A 88 -7.00 6.36 -20.32
C VAL A 88 -7.16 4.93 -20.79
N LYS A 89 -6.18 4.07 -20.52
CA LYS A 89 -6.20 2.66 -20.90
C LYS A 89 -6.14 1.76 -19.67
N THR A 90 -6.88 0.65 -19.72
CA THR A 90 -6.69 -0.45 -18.78
C THR A 90 -5.39 -1.18 -19.10
N THR A 91 -4.69 -1.63 -18.05
CA THR A 91 -3.46 -2.42 -18.21
C THR A 91 -3.70 -3.92 -18.05
N GLY A 92 -4.87 -4.33 -17.56
CA GLY A 92 -5.17 -5.71 -17.16
C GLY A 92 -4.35 -6.20 -15.97
N ARG A 93 -3.63 -5.31 -15.27
CA ARG A 93 -2.76 -5.62 -14.14
C ARG A 93 -3.20 -4.84 -12.91
N VAL A 94 -3.14 -5.47 -11.74
CA VAL A 94 -3.30 -4.79 -10.45
C VAL A 94 -1.98 -4.16 -10.02
N VAL A 95 -2.03 -3.26 -9.04
CA VAL A 95 -0.81 -2.62 -8.52
C VAL A 95 0.11 -3.66 -7.88
N GLU A 96 1.36 -3.68 -8.31
CA GLU A 96 2.41 -4.60 -7.88
C GLU A 96 3.65 -3.85 -7.43
N VAL A 97 4.43 -4.46 -6.55
CA VAL A 97 5.74 -3.96 -6.11
C VAL A 97 6.83 -5.00 -6.34
N PRO A 98 8.07 -4.56 -6.61
CA PRO A 98 9.21 -5.47 -6.65
C PRO A 98 9.41 -6.12 -5.27
N VAL A 99 9.85 -7.37 -5.25
CA VAL A 99 10.09 -8.14 -4.02
C VAL A 99 11.40 -8.92 -4.12
N GLY A 100 11.90 -9.38 -2.98
CA GLY A 100 13.10 -10.21 -2.86
C GLY A 100 14.31 -9.46 -2.33
N ASP A 101 15.45 -10.14 -2.33
CA ASP A 101 16.67 -9.72 -1.61
C ASP A 101 17.29 -8.42 -2.15
N ALA A 102 16.99 -8.06 -3.41
CA ALA A 102 17.41 -6.79 -4.02
C ALA A 102 16.86 -5.53 -3.30
N LEU A 103 15.86 -5.70 -2.46
CA LEU A 103 15.28 -4.62 -1.65
C LEU A 103 15.96 -4.45 -0.29
N THR A 104 16.72 -5.43 0.17
CA THR A 104 17.44 -5.35 1.44
C THR A 104 18.46 -4.21 1.41
N GLY A 105 18.46 -3.37 2.44
CA GLY A 105 19.32 -2.20 2.53
C GLY A 105 18.88 -1.00 1.69
N ARG A 106 17.71 -1.06 1.08
CA ARG A 106 17.20 -0.02 0.20
C ARG A 106 16.10 0.83 0.88
N VAL A 107 16.00 2.07 0.41
CA VAL A 107 14.88 2.97 0.74
C VAL A 107 14.06 3.18 -0.53
N VAL A 108 12.80 2.79 -0.48
CA VAL A 108 11.88 2.83 -1.62
C VAL A 108 10.62 3.65 -1.30
N ASN A 109 9.95 4.13 -2.34
CA ASN A 109 8.63 4.72 -2.21
C ASN A 109 7.52 3.64 -2.13
N ALA A 110 6.28 4.06 -2.03
CA ALA A 110 5.12 3.16 -1.95
C ALA A 110 4.93 2.24 -3.19
N LEU A 111 5.54 2.56 -4.32
CA LEU A 111 5.54 1.73 -5.54
C LEU A 111 6.78 0.82 -5.64
N GLY A 112 7.65 0.79 -4.62
CA GLY A 112 8.88 0.03 -4.63
C GLY A 112 10.01 0.65 -5.48
N GLN A 113 9.86 1.89 -5.91
CA GLN A 113 10.90 2.60 -6.65
C GLN A 113 11.95 3.16 -5.68
N PRO A 114 13.26 3.05 -5.99
CA PRO A 114 14.32 3.51 -5.11
C PRO A 114 14.34 5.05 -4.99
N ILE A 115 14.47 5.52 -3.75
CA ILE A 115 14.61 6.95 -3.42
C ILE A 115 15.90 7.26 -2.64
N ASP A 116 16.79 6.28 -2.52
CA ASP A 116 18.03 6.33 -1.75
C ASP A 116 19.27 6.76 -2.57
N GLY A 117 19.09 7.05 -3.84
CA GLY A 117 20.19 7.44 -4.73
C GLY A 117 21.17 6.31 -5.09
N LYS A 118 20.90 5.07 -4.70
CA LYS A 118 21.77 3.90 -4.96
C LYS A 118 21.51 3.23 -6.32
N GLY A 119 20.79 3.90 -7.22
CA GLY A 119 20.46 3.37 -8.54
C GLY A 119 19.25 2.43 -8.56
N PRO A 120 18.88 1.90 -9.74
CA PRO A 120 17.71 1.06 -9.92
C PRO A 120 17.82 -0.25 -9.15
N ILE A 121 16.69 -0.84 -8.80
CA ILE A 121 16.58 -2.14 -8.15
C ILE A 121 16.34 -3.18 -9.24
N ALA A 122 17.27 -4.14 -9.36
CA ALA A 122 17.11 -5.28 -10.25
C ALA A 122 16.29 -6.36 -9.52
N ALA A 123 14.96 -6.25 -9.61
CA ALA A 123 14.05 -7.23 -9.04
C ALA A 123 13.60 -8.20 -10.15
N ASP A 124 13.72 -9.49 -9.86
CA ASP A 124 13.29 -10.57 -10.77
C ASP A 124 11.81 -10.92 -10.59
N LYS A 125 11.20 -10.50 -9.49
CA LYS A 125 9.85 -10.85 -9.09
C LYS A 125 9.07 -9.64 -8.60
N TYR A 126 7.77 -9.63 -8.95
CA TYR A 126 6.79 -8.62 -8.49
C TYR A 126 5.65 -9.32 -7.77
N ARG A 127 5.04 -8.61 -6.84
CA ARG A 127 3.94 -9.12 -6.03
C ARG A 127 2.83 -8.08 -5.91
N GLN A 128 1.60 -8.53 -6.03
CA GLN A 128 0.42 -7.68 -5.82
C GLN A 128 0.42 -7.14 -4.38
N ILE A 129 0.15 -5.85 -4.24
CA ILE A 129 0.15 -5.20 -2.93
C ILE A 129 -1.06 -5.61 -2.08
N GLU A 130 -2.21 -5.84 -2.69
CA GLU A 130 -3.41 -6.34 -2.03
C GLU A 130 -3.59 -7.85 -2.31
N ARG A 131 -3.64 -8.63 -1.24
CA ARG A 131 -3.85 -10.08 -1.26
C ARG A 131 -4.73 -10.49 -0.10
N VAL A 132 -5.43 -11.59 -0.29
CA VAL A 132 -6.14 -12.28 0.79
C VAL A 132 -5.10 -12.90 1.72
N ALA A 133 -5.30 -12.70 3.03
CA ALA A 133 -4.46 -13.29 4.06
C ALA A 133 -4.48 -14.82 4.01
N SER A 134 -3.41 -15.45 4.51
CA SER A 134 -3.32 -16.91 4.64
C SER A 134 -4.50 -17.47 5.45
N GLY A 135 -5.09 -18.58 4.98
CA GLY A 135 -6.21 -19.24 5.67
C GLY A 135 -5.80 -19.88 6.99
N VAL A 136 -6.79 -20.29 7.80
CA VAL A 136 -6.58 -20.88 9.12
C VAL A 136 -5.74 -22.16 9.05
N ILE A 137 -5.97 -23.00 8.05
CA ILE A 137 -5.26 -24.29 7.89
C ILE A 137 -3.77 -24.09 7.54
N SER A 138 -3.44 -23.00 6.90
CA SER A 138 -2.05 -22.67 6.49
C SER A 138 -1.22 -22.07 7.61
N ARG A 139 -1.80 -21.83 8.78
CA ARG A 139 -1.11 -21.22 9.93
C ARG A 139 -0.80 -22.25 10.99
N LYS A 140 0.26 -21.99 11.77
CA LYS A 140 0.52 -22.68 13.03
C LYS A 140 0.52 -21.69 14.20
N PRO A 141 0.34 -22.18 15.45
CA PRO A 141 0.43 -21.34 16.64
C PRO A 141 1.77 -20.60 16.72
N VAL A 142 1.75 -19.39 17.25
CA VAL A 142 2.93 -18.59 17.54
C VAL A 142 3.60 -19.18 18.81
N ASP A 143 4.81 -19.71 18.65
CA ASP A 143 5.54 -20.43 19.71
C ASP A 143 7.02 -19.99 19.83
N THR A 144 7.47 -19.06 18.98
CA THR A 144 8.86 -18.62 18.95
C THR A 144 8.91 -17.12 19.27
N PRO A 145 9.65 -16.67 20.28
CA PRO A 145 9.72 -15.26 20.65
C PRO A 145 10.47 -14.44 19.60
N LEU A 146 10.00 -13.20 19.38
CA LEU A 146 10.76 -12.13 18.73
C LEU A 146 11.40 -11.30 19.82
N GLN A 147 12.73 -11.30 19.91
CA GLN A 147 13.44 -10.51 20.92
C GLN A 147 13.48 -9.04 20.50
N THR A 148 12.82 -8.19 21.28
CA THR A 148 12.84 -6.74 21.04
C THR A 148 14.11 -6.07 21.57
N GLY A 149 14.79 -6.73 22.51
CA GLY A 149 15.92 -6.18 23.25
C GLY A 149 15.52 -5.18 24.34
N ILE A 150 14.20 -4.93 24.50
CA ILE A 150 13.65 -4.08 25.53
C ILE A 150 13.19 -4.96 26.68
N LYS A 151 13.94 -4.93 27.79
CA LYS A 151 13.77 -5.83 28.93
C LYS A 151 12.33 -5.89 29.44
N ALA A 152 11.64 -4.75 29.51
CA ALA A 152 10.27 -4.68 29.99
C ALA A 152 9.29 -5.43 29.06
N ILE A 153 9.49 -5.33 27.75
CA ILE A 153 8.66 -6.02 26.75
C ILE A 153 8.96 -7.52 26.77
N ASP A 154 10.22 -7.88 26.58
CA ASP A 154 10.63 -9.28 26.45
C ASP A 154 10.33 -10.13 27.71
N ALA A 155 10.30 -9.50 28.90
CA ALA A 155 10.04 -10.18 30.15
C ALA A 155 8.56 -10.22 30.57
N MET A 156 7.76 -9.22 30.20
CA MET A 156 6.38 -9.07 30.73
C MET A 156 5.31 -9.18 29.65
N VAL A 157 5.61 -8.78 28.41
CA VAL A 157 4.68 -8.80 27.27
C VAL A 157 5.44 -9.29 26.04
N PRO A 158 5.93 -10.55 26.06
CA PRO A 158 6.77 -11.06 24.97
C PRO A 158 6.01 -11.11 23.66
N ILE A 159 6.66 -10.69 22.59
CA ILE A 159 6.12 -10.73 21.24
C ILE A 159 6.56 -12.02 20.57
N GLY A 160 5.65 -12.69 19.87
CA GLY A 160 5.96 -13.90 19.11
C GLY A 160 6.13 -13.64 17.62
N ARG A 161 6.94 -14.45 16.95
CA ARG A 161 7.12 -14.40 15.50
C ARG A 161 5.82 -14.81 14.79
N GLY A 162 5.21 -13.86 14.08
CA GLY A 162 3.90 -14.00 13.45
C GLY A 162 2.75 -13.30 14.19
N GLN A 163 3.03 -12.65 15.32
CA GLN A 163 2.06 -11.90 16.12
C GLN A 163 1.85 -10.48 15.58
N ARG A 164 0.73 -9.87 15.96
CA ARG A 164 0.37 -8.47 15.70
C ARG A 164 0.35 -7.71 17.02
N GLU A 165 1.41 -7.01 17.36
CA GLU A 165 1.50 -6.28 18.62
C GLU A 165 1.40 -4.79 18.39
N LEU A 166 0.40 -4.15 19.03
CA LEU A 166 0.11 -2.74 18.86
C LEU A 166 1.00 -1.88 19.75
N ILE A 167 1.64 -0.87 19.15
CA ILE A 167 2.31 0.22 19.88
C ILE A 167 1.41 1.45 19.83
N ILE A 168 0.80 1.80 20.95
CA ILE A 168 -0.19 2.88 21.04
C ILE A 168 0.22 3.94 22.08
N GLY A 169 -0.06 5.21 21.78
CA GLY A 169 0.20 6.33 22.69
C GLY A 169 0.17 7.70 22.02
N ASP A 170 0.27 8.74 22.80
CA ASP A 170 0.28 10.12 22.32
C ASP A 170 1.54 10.47 21.52
N ARG A 171 1.54 11.64 20.88
CA ARG A 171 2.73 12.14 20.17
C ARG A 171 3.94 12.21 21.09
N GLN A 172 5.11 11.88 20.53
CA GLN A 172 6.41 11.98 21.20
C GLN A 172 6.54 11.16 22.51
N THR A 173 5.78 10.08 22.66
CA THR A 173 5.87 9.15 23.80
C THR A 173 6.88 8.03 23.60
N GLY A 174 7.64 8.04 22.49
CA GLY A 174 8.68 7.04 22.23
C GLY A 174 8.24 5.84 21.41
N LYS A 175 7.05 5.85 20.80
CA LYS A 175 6.54 4.72 19.96
C LYS A 175 7.52 4.30 18.86
N THR A 176 7.97 5.28 18.07
CA THR A 176 8.96 5.04 16.99
C THR A 176 10.28 4.54 17.55
N ALA A 177 10.72 5.02 18.72
CA ALA A 177 11.96 4.54 19.35
C ALA A 177 11.88 3.05 19.71
N ILE A 178 10.76 2.60 20.28
CA ILE A 178 10.51 1.16 20.56
C ILE A 178 10.64 0.34 19.27
N ALA A 179 10.03 0.80 18.18
CA ALA A 179 10.07 0.09 16.89
C ALA A 179 11.49 0.05 16.30
N ILE A 180 12.22 1.16 16.33
CA ILE A 180 13.59 1.25 15.81
C ILE A 180 14.54 0.40 16.66
N ASP A 181 14.45 0.44 17.97
CA ASP A 181 15.27 -0.40 18.87
C ASP A 181 14.97 -1.89 18.61
N THR A 182 13.71 -2.25 18.39
CA THR A 182 13.33 -3.62 18.02
C THR A 182 13.98 -4.05 16.70
N ILE A 183 14.01 -3.19 15.67
CA ILE A 183 14.69 -3.47 14.40
C ILE A 183 16.21 -3.65 14.63
N ILE A 184 16.85 -2.74 15.36
CA ILE A 184 18.29 -2.79 15.65
C ILE A 184 18.66 -4.11 16.35
N ASN A 185 17.81 -4.56 17.27
CA ASN A 185 18.05 -5.78 18.04
C ASN A 185 17.76 -7.08 17.26
N GLN A 186 17.29 -7.01 16.01
CA GLN A 186 17.20 -8.19 15.13
C GLN A 186 18.56 -8.58 14.52
N LYS A 187 19.62 -7.83 14.78
CA LYS A 187 20.97 -8.15 14.26
C LYS A 187 21.39 -9.56 14.65
N GLY A 188 21.64 -10.41 13.65
CA GLY A 188 22.03 -11.81 13.88
C GLY A 188 20.90 -12.76 14.27
N GLN A 189 19.64 -12.32 14.29
CA GLN A 189 18.47 -13.14 14.62
C GLN A 189 17.85 -13.84 13.39
N GLY A 190 18.35 -13.57 12.18
CA GLY A 190 17.80 -14.13 10.94
C GLY A 190 16.41 -13.59 10.60
N VAL A 191 16.12 -12.34 10.98
CA VAL A 191 14.84 -11.68 10.74
C VAL A 191 15.04 -10.55 9.74
N HIS A 192 14.29 -10.57 8.63
CA HIS A 192 14.18 -9.45 7.71
C HIS A 192 13.30 -8.37 8.31
N CYS A 193 13.74 -7.12 8.27
CA CYS A 193 12.97 -6.01 8.82
C CYS A 193 12.43 -5.11 7.71
N ILE A 194 11.21 -4.62 7.89
CA ILE A 194 10.59 -3.63 7.01
C ILE A 194 10.08 -2.49 7.87
N TYR A 195 10.55 -1.29 7.61
CA TYR A 195 10.03 -0.08 8.23
C TYR A 195 9.20 0.70 7.23
N VAL A 196 7.90 0.82 7.50
CA VAL A 196 6.96 1.56 6.64
C VAL A 196 6.66 2.91 7.28
N ALA A 197 7.22 3.98 6.70
CA ALA A 197 6.96 5.36 7.09
C ALA A 197 5.74 5.91 6.34
N ILE A 198 4.66 6.23 7.05
CA ILE A 198 3.39 6.67 6.46
C ILE A 198 3.13 8.12 6.87
N GLY A 199 3.10 9.03 5.90
CA GLY A 199 2.81 10.44 6.12
C GLY A 199 3.77 11.15 7.09
N GLN A 200 5.00 10.67 7.21
CA GLN A 200 6.04 11.28 8.03
C GLN A 200 6.79 12.38 7.27
N LYS A 201 7.43 13.28 8.00
CA LYS A 201 8.33 14.28 7.40
C LYS A 201 9.55 13.58 6.79
N ALA A 202 9.98 14.02 5.61
CA ALA A 202 11.17 13.48 4.95
C ALA A 202 12.42 13.53 5.85
N SER A 203 12.59 14.60 6.64
CA SER A 203 13.68 14.71 7.61
C SER A 203 13.64 13.65 8.71
N THR A 204 12.44 13.27 9.16
CA THR A 204 12.28 12.20 10.16
C THR A 204 12.69 10.86 9.57
N VAL A 205 12.25 10.57 8.35
CA VAL A 205 12.62 9.32 7.63
C VAL A 205 14.15 9.28 7.42
N ALA A 206 14.76 10.39 7.00
CA ALA A 206 16.21 10.47 6.82
C ALA A 206 16.98 10.17 8.11
N ASN A 207 16.54 10.74 9.25
CA ASN A 207 17.16 10.47 10.55
C ASN A 207 17.02 8.99 10.96
N ILE A 208 15.87 8.37 10.70
CA ILE A 208 15.67 6.93 10.98
C ILE A 208 16.61 6.08 10.13
N VAL A 209 16.70 6.35 8.82
CA VAL A 209 17.61 5.64 7.91
C VAL A 209 19.08 5.82 8.37
N GLN A 210 19.45 7.02 8.80
CA GLN A 210 20.78 7.29 9.33
C GLN A 210 21.03 6.45 10.60
N THR A 211 20.11 6.47 11.56
CA THR A 211 20.21 5.67 12.79
C THR A 211 20.36 4.18 12.47
N LEU A 212 19.50 3.62 11.61
CA LEU A 212 19.59 2.21 11.21
C LEU A 212 20.93 1.88 10.53
N THR A 213 21.46 2.83 9.75
CA THR A 213 22.78 2.68 9.08
C THR A 213 23.91 2.69 10.12
N GLU A 214 23.90 3.59 11.07
CA GLU A 214 24.94 3.70 12.13
C GLU A 214 25.03 2.44 12.98
N TYR A 215 23.90 1.77 13.24
CA TYR A 215 23.86 0.50 13.97
C TYR A 215 24.05 -0.74 13.07
N GLY A 216 24.21 -0.56 11.76
CA GLY A 216 24.35 -1.65 10.79
C GLY A 216 23.05 -2.45 10.59
N ALA A 217 21.90 -1.86 10.95
CA ALA A 217 20.60 -2.50 10.80
C ALA A 217 20.06 -2.45 9.35
N MET A 218 20.59 -1.56 8.52
CA MET A 218 20.23 -1.53 7.09
C MET A 218 20.65 -2.80 6.34
N ASP A 219 21.58 -3.58 6.84
CA ASP A 219 22.03 -4.82 6.20
C ASP A 219 20.92 -5.89 6.10
N TYR A 220 19.87 -5.77 6.91
CA TYR A 220 18.70 -6.66 6.92
C TYR A 220 17.36 -5.91 6.92
N THR A 221 17.36 -4.60 6.64
CA THR A 221 16.17 -3.76 6.70
C THR A 221 15.86 -3.12 5.33
N THR A 222 14.61 -3.13 4.96
CA THR A 222 14.03 -2.35 3.84
C THR A 222 13.17 -1.23 4.41
N VAL A 223 13.33 -0.01 3.90
CA VAL A 223 12.50 1.13 4.29
C VAL A 223 11.54 1.47 3.15
N VAL A 224 10.25 1.46 3.43
CA VAL A 224 9.20 1.92 2.51
C VAL A 224 8.70 3.27 3.00
N ALA A 225 8.92 4.33 2.25
CA ALA A 225 8.57 5.68 2.68
C ALA A 225 7.51 6.30 1.77
N SER A 226 6.44 6.78 2.41
CA SER A 226 5.51 7.72 1.80
C SER A 226 5.41 8.94 2.71
N THR A 227 5.99 10.05 2.24
CA THR A 227 6.15 11.26 3.06
C THR A 227 4.86 12.08 3.14
N ALA A 228 4.81 13.00 4.12
CA ALA A 228 3.65 13.88 4.30
C ALA A 228 3.40 14.86 3.12
N SER A 229 4.38 15.05 2.25
CA SER A 229 4.27 15.86 1.03
C SER A 229 3.73 15.10 -0.17
N GLU A 230 3.65 13.77 -0.07
CA GLU A 230 3.11 12.94 -1.14
C GLU A 230 1.58 12.89 -1.10
N LEU A 231 1.00 12.57 -2.24
CA LEU A 231 -0.44 12.43 -2.39
C LEU A 231 -1.01 11.31 -1.51
N ALA A 232 -2.22 11.49 -1.04
CA ALA A 232 -2.92 10.51 -0.20
C ALA A 232 -2.95 9.08 -0.77
N PRO A 233 -3.07 8.84 -2.09
CA PRO A 233 -2.97 7.49 -2.67
C PRO A 233 -1.69 6.75 -2.32
N LEU A 234 -0.53 7.42 -2.35
CA LEU A 234 0.75 6.80 -2.03
C LEU A 234 0.85 6.45 -0.53
N GLN A 235 0.32 7.30 0.33
CA GLN A 235 0.23 6.99 1.76
C GLN A 235 -0.72 5.81 2.05
N TYR A 236 -1.79 5.68 1.25
CA TYR A 236 -2.74 4.56 1.33
C TYR A 236 -2.10 3.23 0.95
N ILE A 237 -1.33 3.15 -0.14
CA ILE A 237 -0.75 1.89 -0.60
C ILE A 237 0.53 1.50 0.14
N ALA A 238 1.26 2.42 0.75
CA ALA A 238 2.55 2.17 1.38
C ALA A 238 2.56 0.97 2.37
N PRO A 239 1.62 0.83 3.32
CA PRO A 239 1.62 -0.31 4.23
C PRO A 239 1.33 -1.64 3.53
N TYR A 240 0.51 -1.65 2.49
CA TYR A 240 0.27 -2.86 1.68
C TYR A 240 1.51 -3.26 0.89
N SER A 241 2.25 -2.28 0.38
CA SER A 241 3.53 -2.51 -0.32
C SER A 241 4.57 -3.12 0.62
N GLY A 242 4.72 -2.56 1.82
CA GLY A 242 5.61 -3.11 2.84
C GLY A 242 5.22 -4.53 3.24
N CYS A 243 3.92 -4.80 3.40
CA CYS A 243 3.40 -6.12 3.70
C CYS A 243 3.72 -7.13 2.57
N ALA A 244 3.47 -6.74 1.31
CA ALA A 244 3.74 -7.60 0.15
C ALA A 244 5.22 -7.94 0.00
N ILE A 245 6.13 -6.99 0.31
CA ILE A 245 7.57 -7.25 0.34
C ILE A 245 7.90 -8.29 1.42
N GLY A 246 7.33 -8.17 2.62
CA GLY A 246 7.56 -9.09 3.72
C GLY A 246 7.00 -10.49 3.46
N GLU A 247 5.85 -10.60 2.83
CA GLU A 247 5.25 -11.90 2.48
C GLU A 247 6.14 -12.73 1.56
N GLU A 248 6.96 -12.11 0.73
CA GLU A 248 7.89 -12.84 -0.14
C GLU A 248 8.88 -13.67 0.68
N TRP A 249 9.47 -13.08 1.72
CA TRP A 249 10.39 -13.81 2.62
C TRP A 249 9.64 -14.79 3.52
N MET A 250 8.48 -14.42 4.05
CA MET A 250 7.64 -15.32 4.85
C MET A 250 7.29 -16.61 4.09
N GLU A 251 6.90 -16.51 2.82
CA GLU A 251 6.57 -17.66 1.97
C GLU A 251 7.81 -18.49 1.56
N ARG A 252 9.00 -17.92 1.67
CA ARG A 252 10.29 -18.63 1.52
C ARG A 252 10.71 -19.38 2.78
N GLY A 253 9.92 -19.29 3.86
CA GLY A 253 10.23 -19.90 5.15
C GLY A 253 11.09 -19.03 6.06
N GLU A 254 11.24 -17.76 5.77
CA GLU A 254 12.04 -16.81 6.53
C GLU A 254 11.17 -16.00 7.51
N ASP A 255 11.79 -15.43 8.55
CA ASP A 255 11.09 -14.62 9.52
C ASP A 255 11.18 -13.12 9.17
N VAL A 256 10.07 -12.42 9.28
CA VAL A 256 9.94 -11.01 8.93
C VAL A 256 9.33 -10.21 10.07
N LEU A 257 9.87 -9.02 10.30
CA LEU A 257 9.30 -7.98 11.16
C LEU A 257 8.88 -6.80 10.30
N VAL A 258 7.62 -6.40 10.34
CA VAL A 258 7.13 -5.18 9.68
C VAL A 258 6.62 -4.18 10.70
N VAL A 259 7.08 -2.95 10.61
CA VAL A 259 6.62 -1.82 11.42
C VAL A 259 5.81 -0.88 10.53
N TYR A 260 4.61 -0.50 10.98
CA TYR A 260 3.76 0.49 10.30
C TYR A 260 3.72 1.78 11.13
N ASP A 261 4.48 2.80 10.75
CA ASP A 261 4.58 4.06 11.47
C ASP A 261 4.02 5.25 10.64
N ASP A 262 2.75 5.65 10.80
CA ASP A 262 1.71 5.11 11.66
C ASP A 262 0.40 4.83 10.90
N LEU A 263 -0.40 3.92 11.41
CA LEU A 263 -1.69 3.58 10.82
C LEU A 263 -2.78 4.64 11.07
N SER A 264 -2.58 5.59 11.99
CA SER A 264 -3.49 6.73 12.16
C SER A 264 -3.45 7.63 10.92
N LYS A 265 -2.26 7.88 10.37
CA LYS A 265 -2.09 8.63 9.12
C LYS A 265 -2.57 7.84 7.89
N HIS A 266 -2.38 6.52 7.91
CA HIS A 266 -2.96 5.64 6.89
C HIS A 266 -4.47 5.77 6.82
N ALA A 267 -5.16 5.70 7.97
CA ALA A 267 -6.61 5.92 8.05
C ALA A 267 -7.02 7.32 7.56
N ALA A 268 -6.26 8.36 7.94
CA ALA A 268 -6.52 9.73 7.50
C ALA A 268 -6.39 9.88 5.97
N ALA A 269 -5.37 9.26 5.37
CA ALA A 269 -5.21 9.22 3.91
C ALA A 269 -6.41 8.54 3.24
N TYR A 270 -6.84 7.39 3.75
CA TYR A 270 -8.00 6.67 3.24
C TYR A 270 -9.31 7.46 3.38
N ARG A 271 -9.49 8.18 4.50
CA ARG A 271 -10.61 9.11 4.69
C ARG A 271 -10.61 10.20 3.60
N THR A 272 -9.44 10.80 3.34
CA THR A 272 -9.30 11.82 2.30
C THR A 272 -9.70 11.28 0.93
N LEU A 273 -9.18 10.11 0.54
CA LEU A 273 -9.53 9.46 -0.72
C LEU A 273 -11.03 9.16 -0.83
N SER A 274 -11.62 8.63 0.26
CA SER A 274 -13.04 8.27 0.30
C SER A 274 -13.95 9.49 0.15
N LEU A 275 -13.60 10.62 0.79
CA LEU A 275 -14.34 11.87 0.66
C LEU A 275 -14.22 12.46 -0.75
N LEU A 276 -13.03 12.44 -1.35
CA LEU A 276 -12.81 12.89 -2.73
C LEU A 276 -13.57 12.02 -3.75
N LEU A 277 -13.65 10.71 -3.51
CA LEU A 277 -14.46 9.78 -4.29
C LEU A 277 -15.97 9.88 -3.98
N LYS A 278 -16.40 10.83 -3.10
CA LYS A 278 -17.79 11.04 -2.68
C LYS A 278 -18.44 9.81 -2.03
N ARG A 279 -17.65 8.93 -1.41
CA ARG A 279 -18.19 7.86 -0.58
C ARG A 279 -18.87 8.45 0.66
N PRO A 280 -20.01 7.90 1.11
CA PRO A 280 -20.71 8.43 2.26
C PRO A 280 -19.86 8.34 3.53
N PRO A 281 -19.65 9.46 4.27
CA PRO A 281 -18.89 9.44 5.51
C PRO A 281 -19.69 8.86 6.67
N GLY A 282 -19.00 8.12 7.53
CA GLY A 282 -19.49 7.62 8.81
C GLY A 282 -18.93 8.42 10.00
N ARG A 283 -18.66 7.72 11.11
CA ARG A 283 -18.09 8.31 12.33
C ARG A 283 -16.77 9.01 12.04
N GLU A 284 -16.58 10.23 12.54
CA GLU A 284 -15.40 11.07 12.34
C GLU A 284 -15.04 11.28 10.86
N ALA A 285 -16.03 11.25 9.97
CA ALA A 285 -15.92 11.31 8.53
C ALA A 285 -15.12 10.16 7.88
N TYR A 286 -14.82 9.10 8.61
CA TYR A 286 -14.26 7.88 8.01
C TYR A 286 -15.31 7.13 7.21
N PRO A 287 -14.92 6.45 6.11
CA PRO A 287 -15.83 5.57 5.39
C PRO A 287 -16.20 4.34 6.24
N GLY A 288 -17.34 3.71 5.94
CA GLY A 288 -17.85 2.57 6.70
C GLY A 288 -16.93 1.34 6.71
N ASP A 289 -16.02 1.23 5.75
CA ASP A 289 -15.08 0.12 5.59
C ASP A 289 -13.67 0.40 6.17
N VAL A 290 -13.51 1.46 7.00
CA VAL A 290 -12.20 1.77 7.59
C VAL A 290 -11.68 0.67 8.53
N PHE A 291 -12.56 -0.10 9.17
CA PHE A 291 -12.16 -1.29 9.92
C PHE A 291 -11.49 -2.32 8.99
N TYR A 292 -12.11 -2.58 7.84
CA TYR A 292 -11.61 -3.52 6.85
C TYR A 292 -10.27 -3.08 6.25
N LEU A 293 -10.01 -1.76 6.16
CA LEU A 293 -8.71 -1.21 5.75
C LEU A 293 -7.56 -1.81 6.57
N HIS A 294 -7.66 -1.79 7.89
CA HIS A 294 -6.61 -2.30 8.78
C HIS A 294 -6.68 -3.80 8.99
N SER A 295 -7.88 -4.39 9.04
CA SER A 295 -8.02 -5.82 9.27
C SER A 295 -7.44 -6.64 8.12
N ARG A 296 -7.71 -6.28 6.85
CA ARG A 296 -7.14 -6.99 5.70
C ARG A 296 -5.62 -6.81 5.55
N LEU A 297 -5.03 -5.76 6.14
CA LEU A 297 -3.60 -5.57 6.23
C LEU A 297 -2.99 -6.44 7.34
N LEU A 298 -3.50 -6.31 8.56
CA LEU A 298 -2.93 -6.91 9.76
C LEU A 298 -3.17 -8.42 9.82
N GLU A 299 -4.25 -8.93 9.25
CA GLU A 299 -4.50 -10.37 9.13
C GLU A 299 -3.49 -11.11 8.23
N ARG A 300 -2.73 -10.40 7.41
CA ARG A 300 -1.64 -10.97 6.63
C ARG A 300 -0.43 -11.33 7.49
N ALA A 301 -0.28 -10.72 8.67
CA ALA A 301 0.70 -11.12 9.67
C ALA A 301 0.29 -12.49 10.27
N ALA A 302 1.18 -13.45 10.17
CA ALA A 302 0.92 -14.82 10.60
C ALA A 302 2.22 -15.61 10.70
N ARG A 303 2.16 -16.78 11.32
CA ARG A 303 3.15 -17.84 11.20
C ARG A 303 2.60 -18.95 10.33
N LEU A 304 3.31 -19.30 9.28
CA LEU A 304 2.90 -20.36 8.37
C LEU A 304 3.21 -21.74 8.96
N SER A 305 2.43 -22.74 8.54
CA SER A 305 2.67 -24.13 8.89
C SER A 305 4.02 -24.63 8.34
N ASP A 306 4.56 -25.67 8.93
CA ASP A 306 5.85 -26.24 8.50
C ASP A 306 5.77 -26.81 7.07
N GLU A 307 4.60 -27.24 6.62
CA GLU A 307 4.35 -27.66 5.24
C GLU A 307 4.50 -26.52 4.24
N LEU A 308 4.31 -25.26 4.68
CA LEU A 308 4.50 -24.04 3.90
C LEU A 308 5.83 -23.34 4.20
N GLY A 309 6.79 -24.05 4.83
CA GLY A 309 8.13 -23.54 5.13
C GLY A 309 8.30 -22.94 6.51
N GLY A 310 7.22 -22.76 7.30
CA GLY A 310 7.29 -22.32 8.70
C GLY A 310 7.69 -20.84 8.92
N GLY A 311 7.77 -20.04 7.86
CA GLY A 311 8.11 -18.61 7.94
C GLY A 311 7.07 -17.78 8.68
N SER A 312 7.46 -16.59 9.13
CA SER A 312 6.58 -15.71 9.88
C SER A 312 6.65 -14.26 9.40
N LEU A 313 5.54 -13.55 9.53
CA LEU A 313 5.44 -12.09 9.39
C LEU A 313 4.86 -11.53 10.69
N THR A 314 5.70 -10.84 11.45
CA THR A 314 5.31 -10.17 12.70
C THR A 314 5.02 -8.71 12.40
N ALA A 315 3.88 -8.19 12.83
CA ALA A 315 3.48 -6.81 12.58
C ALA A 315 3.51 -5.99 13.88
N LEU A 316 4.17 -4.83 13.82
CA LEU A 316 4.15 -3.79 14.85
C LEU A 316 3.45 -2.54 14.30
N PRO A 317 2.11 -2.49 14.29
CA PRO A 317 1.38 -1.28 13.97
C PRO A 317 1.55 -0.23 15.06
N ILE A 318 1.75 1.02 14.64
CA ILE A 318 1.79 2.18 15.54
C ILE A 318 0.50 2.97 15.36
N ILE A 319 -0.14 3.33 16.48
CA ILE A 319 -1.31 4.20 16.54
C ILE A 319 -1.01 5.41 17.40
N GLU A 320 -1.38 6.59 16.90
CA GLU A 320 -1.30 7.83 17.64
C GLU A 320 -2.65 8.14 18.32
N THR A 321 -2.62 8.34 19.64
CA THR A 321 -3.76 8.82 20.41
C THR A 321 -3.65 10.33 20.66
N GLN A 322 -4.74 10.92 21.12
CA GLN A 322 -4.80 12.30 21.61
C GLN A 322 -5.27 12.30 23.06
N ALA A 323 -4.49 12.90 23.95
CA ALA A 323 -4.78 12.95 25.39
C ALA A 323 -5.05 11.57 26.03
N GLY A 324 -4.38 10.52 25.53
CA GLY A 324 -4.54 9.16 26.01
C GLY A 324 -5.88 8.49 25.67
N ASP A 325 -6.68 9.08 24.75
CA ASP A 325 -8.00 8.53 24.40
C ASP A 325 -7.86 7.29 23.49
N VAL A 326 -7.89 6.12 24.09
CA VAL A 326 -7.93 4.82 23.42
C VAL A 326 -9.34 4.43 22.94
N SER A 327 -10.37 5.19 23.33
CA SER A 327 -11.77 4.96 22.93
C SER A 327 -12.13 5.62 21.60
N ALA A 328 -11.22 6.42 21.02
CA ALA A 328 -11.39 7.01 19.69
C ALA A 328 -11.55 5.94 18.61
N TYR A 329 -12.12 6.31 17.46
CA TYR A 329 -12.57 5.33 16.47
C TYR A 329 -11.45 4.46 15.90
N ILE A 330 -10.36 5.05 15.46
CA ILE A 330 -9.25 4.29 14.86
C ILE A 330 -8.48 3.47 15.92
N PRO A 331 -8.10 4.01 17.11
CA PRO A 331 -7.54 3.21 18.18
C PRO A 331 -8.36 1.97 18.52
N THR A 332 -9.66 2.13 18.77
CA THR A 332 -10.57 1.01 19.10
C THR A 332 -10.58 -0.07 18.02
N ASN A 333 -10.60 0.32 16.74
CA ASN A 333 -10.57 -0.63 15.63
C ASN A 333 -9.27 -1.44 15.62
N VAL A 334 -8.12 -0.79 15.77
CA VAL A 334 -6.83 -1.48 15.72
C VAL A 334 -6.59 -2.35 16.95
N ILE A 335 -6.99 -1.89 18.15
CA ILE A 335 -6.95 -2.70 19.38
C ILE A 335 -7.72 -4.02 19.19
N SER A 336 -8.85 -4.00 18.50
CA SER A 336 -9.65 -5.21 18.28
C SER A 336 -9.09 -6.17 17.21
N ILE A 337 -8.13 -5.72 16.39
CA ILE A 337 -7.50 -6.53 15.33
C ILE A 337 -6.18 -7.13 15.84
N THR A 338 -5.50 -6.47 16.75
CA THR A 338 -4.21 -6.89 17.31
C THR A 338 -4.38 -7.86 18.47
N ASP A 339 -3.32 -8.62 18.73
CA ASP A 339 -3.30 -9.68 19.77
C ASP A 339 -3.03 -9.11 21.16
#